data_fcdecc718b940f9123ce4ae42903b99b
#
_entry.id   fcdecc718b940f9123ce4ae42903b99b
#
_cell.length_a   1.000
_cell.length_b   1.000
_cell.length_c   1.000
_cell.angle_alpha   90.00
_cell.angle_beta   90.00
_cell.angle_gamma   90.00
#
_symmetry.space_group_name_H-M   'P 1'
#
loop_
_entity.id
_entity.type
_entity.pdbx_description
1 polymer ?
#
loop_
_entity_poly.entity_id
_entity_poly.type
_entity_poly.pdbx_seq_one_letter_code
_entity_poly.pdbx_strand_id
1 'polypeptide(L)'
;MNTEQARFNMIEQQIRPWDVLDQEVLGLLSIVKRENFVPAAYRALAFADMELPLPGGHKMLFPRVEARVLQELAVKKHENVLLIGAGSGYLTALFAHRGQHVTAIEIDPALAQIAADNLRNNGVTNAEVVVGDGSRGWAAKAPYDVICVAGGLPVVPQELLEQLKVGGRLSAFVGGRPVMKTQIITRIDEKQYRVADVFETYVDPLVNAIEPSRFKF
;
A
#
# COMPACT_ATOMS: atom_id res chain seq x y z
N MET A 1 3.64 -27.69 -7.70
CA MET A 1 4.71 -26.66 -7.61
C MET A 1 5.05 -26.47 -6.14
N ASN A 2 6.33 -26.45 -5.76
CA ASN A 2 6.71 -26.20 -4.38
C ASN A 2 6.50 -24.71 -4.06
N THR A 3 5.51 -24.39 -3.24
CA THR A 3 5.10 -23.03 -2.90
C THR A 3 6.22 -22.23 -2.23
N GLU A 4 7.00 -22.87 -1.34
CA GLU A 4 8.14 -22.24 -0.68
C GLU A 4 9.25 -21.85 -1.68
N GLN A 5 9.54 -22.75 -2.65
CA GLN A 5 10.50 -22.45 -3.70
C GLN A 5 10.02 -21.34 -4.63
N ALA A 6 8.72 -21.31 -4.95
CA ALA A 6 8.15 -20.25 -5.80
C ALA A 6 8.21 -18.89 -5.09
N ARG A 7 7.92 -18.84 -3.78
CA ARG A 7 8.05 -17.62 -2.96
C ARG A 7 9.50 -17.18 -2.88
N PHE A 8 10.43 -18.09 -2.62
CA PHE A 8 11.86 -17.79 -2.62
C PHE A 8 12.32 -17.20 -3.96
N ASN A 9 11.90 -17.80 -5.07
CA ASN A 9 12.25 -17.31 -6.41
C ASN A 9 11.66 -15.90 -6.66
N MET A 10 10.43 -15.63 -6.24
CA MET A 10 9.83 -14.29 -6.33
C MET A 10 10.70 -13.27 -5.58
N ILE A 11 11.10 -13.57 -4.35
CA ILE A 11 11.91 -12.67 -3.52
C ILE A 11 13.27 -12.41 -4.16
N GLU A 12 13.99 -13.47 -4.55
CA GLU A 12 15.37 -13.35 -5.03
C GLU A 12 15.48 -12.86 -6.49
N GLN A 13 14.54 -13.22 -7.35
CA GLN A 13 14.65 -12.99 -8.79
C GLN A 13 13.76 -11.86 -9.31
N GLN A 14 12.75 -11.42 -8.55
CA GLN A 14 11.83 -10.39 -8.98
C GLN A 14 11.90 -9.15 -8.05
N ILE A 15 11.92 -9.36 -6.73
CA ILE A 15 11.84 -8.27 -5.74
C ILE A 15 13.22 -7.68 -5.46
N ARG A 16 14.21 -8.52 -5.13
CA ARG A 16 15.58 -8.08 -4.85
C ARG A 16 16.21 -7.28 -6.02
N PRO A 17 16.09 -7.70 -7.30
CA PRO A 17 16.60 -6.92 -8.43
C PRO A 17 15.93 -5.57 -8.65
N TRP A 18 14.80 -5.34 -7.97
CA TRP A 18 14.06 -4.06 -7.98
C TRP A 18 14.46 -3.14 -6.84
N ASP A 19 15.73 -3.23 -6.39
CA ASP A 19 16.34 -2.46 -5.30
C ASP A 19 15.64 -2.62 -3.93
N VAL A 20 15.00 -3.75 -3.69
CA VAL A 20 14.53 -4.11 -2.35
C VAL A 20 15.64 -4.90 -1.65
N LEU A 21 16.44 -4.20 -0.84
CA LEU A 21 17.65 -4.74 -0.21
C LEU A 21 17.54 -4.87 1.31
N ASP A 22 16.51 -4.29 1.93
CA ASP A 22 16.22 -4.38 3.35
C ASP A 22 15.90 -5.84 3.74
N GLN A 23 16.78 -6.45 4.55
CA GLN A 23 16.66 -7.86 4.95
C GLN A 23 15.41 -8.13 5.79
N GLU A 24 14.93 -7.13 6.55
CA GLU A 24 13.70 -7.27 7.33
C GLU A 24 12.47 -7.29 6.41
N VAL A 25 12.48 -6.50 5.34
CA VAL A 25 11.42 -6.52 4.31
C VAL A 25 11.43 -7.85 3.57
N LEU A 26 12.60 -8.31 3.09
CA LEU A 26 12.72 -9.58 2.39
C LEU A 26 12.32 -10.77 3.29
N GLY A 27 12.74 -10.75 4.56
CA GLY A 27 12.34 -11.75 5.55
C GLY A 27 10.82 -11.75 5.79
N LEU A 28 10.21 -10.56 5.88
CA LEU A 28 8.77 -10.42 6.09
C LEU A 28 7.94 -11.01 4.94
N LEU A 29 8.38 -10.86 3.69
CA LEU A 29 7.73 -11.46 2.52
C LEU A 29 7.76 -13.01 2.54
N SER A 30 8.68 -13.60 3.30
CA SER A 30 8.71 -15.04 3.53
C SER A 30 7.74 -15.48 4.63
N ILE A 31 7.46 -14.60 5.61
CA ILE A 31 6.59 -14.86 6.76
C ILE A 31 5.12 -14.62 6.39
N VAL A 32 4.81 -13.45 5.81
CA VAL A 32 3.46 -13.10 5.39
C VAL A 32 3.18 -13.74 4.03
N LYS A 33 2.42 -14.82 4.05
CA LYS A 33 2.19 -15.69 2.89
C LYS A 33 1.22 -15.04 1.91
N ARG A 34 1.75 -14.42 0.82
CA ARG A 34 0.96 -13.70 -0.19
C ARG A 34 -0.17 -14.56 -0.76
N GLU A 35 0.05 -15.85 -0.98
CA GLU A 35 -0.93 -16.78 -1.53
C GLU A 35 -2.20 -16.95 -0.67
N ASN A 36 -2.13 -16.58 0.61
CA ASN A 36 -3.30 -16.59 1.50
C ASN A 36 -4.22 -15.39 1.30
N PHE A 37 -3.72 -14.34 0.62
CA PHE A 37 -4.46 -13.10 0.34
C PHE A 37 -4.94 -13.02 -1.11
N VAL A 38 -4.53 -13.96 -1.95
CA VAL A 38 -4.90 -14.02 -3.36
C VAL A 38 -6.21 -14.79 -3.51
N PRO A 39 -7.18 -14.30 -4.31
CA PRO A 39 -8.40 -15.06 -4.62
C PRO A 39 -8.08 -16.44 -5.15
N ALA A 40 -8.89 -17.44 -4.76
CA ALA A 40 -8.64 -18.86 -5.07
C ALA A 40 -8.37 -19.14 -6.56
N ALA A 41 -9.08 -18.43 -7.45
CA ALA A 41 -8.92 -18.56 -8.90
C ALA A 41 -7.53 -18.16 -9.40
N TYR A 42 -6.83 -17.29 -8.68
CA TYR A 42 -5.52 -16.74 -9.07
C TYR A 42 -4.38 -17.21 -8.16
N ARG A 43 -4.64 -18.11 -7.21
CA ARG A 43 -3.64 -18.54 -6.21
C ARG A 43 -2.37 -19.11 -6.84
N ALA A 44 -2.48 -19.77 -7.98
CA ALA A 44 -1.33 -20.27 -8.73
C ALA A 44 -0.40 -19.17 -9.27
N LEU A 45 -0.90 -17.93 -9.38
CA LEU A 45 -0.19 -16.75 -9.85
C LEU A 45 0.31 -15.85 -8.70
N ALA A 46 0.14 -16.26 -7.44
CA ALA A 46 0.49 -15.45 -6.26
C ALA A 46 1.94 -14.93 -6.27
N PHE A 47 2.85 -15.65 -6.93
CA PHE A 47 4.28 -15.34 -6.99
C PHE A 47 4.72 -14.81 -8.37
N ALA A 48 3.79 -14.55 -9.27
CA ALA A 48 4.09 -13.94 -10.56
C ALA A 48 4.24 -12.42 -10.40
N ASP A 49 5.14 -11.83 -11.17
CA ASP A 49 5.38 -10.39 -11.18
C ASP A 49 4.29 -9.67 -12.00
N MET A 50 3.09 -9.63 -11.45
CA MET A 50 1.92 -9.02 -12.08
C MET A 50 0.91 -8.53 -11.04
N GLU A 51 0.04 -7.61 -11.46
CA GLU A 51 -1.18 -7.29 -10.73
C GLU A 51 -2.16 -8.46 -10.79
N LEU A 52 -2.81 -8.76 -9.68
CA LEU A 52 -3.81 -9.83 -9.63
C LEU A 52 -5.21 -9.27 -9.47
N PRO A 53 -6.18 -9.77 -10.26
CA PRO A 53 -7.55 -9.28 -10.18
C PRO A 53 -8.18 -9.54 -8.81
N LEU A 54 -8.91 -8.54 -8.33
CA LEU A 54 -9.78 -8.60 -7.15
C LEU A 54 -11.23 -8.36 -7.58
N PRO A 55 -12.22 -8.71 -6.76
CA PRO A 55 -13.62 -8.35 -6.99
C PRO A 55 -13.82 -6.86 -7.24
N GLY A 56 -14.89 -6.49 -7.90
CA GLY A 56 -15.22 -5.09 -8.19
C GLY A 56 -14.33 -4.41 -9.24
N GLY A 57 -13.49 -5.16 -9.95
CA GLY A 57 -12.56 -4.60 -10.95
C GLY A 57 -11.26 -4.04 -10.34
N HIS A 58 -11.08 -4.21 -9.04
CA HIS A 58 -9.85 -3.84 -8.34
C HIS A 58 -8.71 -4.83 -8.61
N LYS A 59 -7.50 -4.49 -8.16
CA LYS A 59 -6.31 -5.35 -8.33
C LYS A 59 -5.40 -5.27 -7.11
N MET A 60 -4.71 -6.37 -6.84
CA MET A 60 -3.52 -6.35 -6.00
C MET A 60 -2.37 -5.74 -6.79
N LEU A 61 -1.54 -4.95 -6.14
CA LEU A 61 -0.33 -4.40 -6.75
C LEU A 61 0.69 -5.51 -7.11
N PHE A 62 1.64 -5.17 -7.98
CA PHE A 62 2.80 -6.03 -8.22
C PHE A 62 3.53 -6.33 -6.91
N PRO A 63 3.99 -7.56 -6.66
CA PRO A 63 4.73 -7.90 -5.44
C PRO A 63 5.95 -7.00 -5.19
N ARG A 64 6.69 -6.65 -6.26
CA ARG A 64 7.84 -5.76 -6.17
C ARG A 64 7.48 -4.34 -5.76
N VAL A 65 6.31 -3.83 -6.20
CA VAL A 65 5.81 -2.49 -5.83
C VAL A 65 5.43 -2.45 -4.36
N GLU A 66 4.70 -3.46 -3.87
CA GLU A 66 4.35 -3.59 -2.45
C GLU A 66 5.60 -3.64 -1.57
N ALA A 67 6.59 -4.45 -1.96
CA ALA A 67 7.84 -4.60 -1.24
C ALA A 67 8.67 -3.30 -1.23
N ARG A 68 8.75 -2.61 -2.37
CA ARG A 68 9.49 -1.36 -2.48
C ARG A 68 8.85 -0.25 -1.65
N VAL A 69 7.53 -0.09 -1.71
CA VAL A 69 6.80 0.88 -0.87
C VAL A 69 7.02 0.60 0.62
N LEU A 70 6.97 -0.67 1.02
CA LEU A 70 7.22 -1.07 2.41
C LEU A 70 8.64 -0.69 2.86
N GLN A 71 9.66 -0.90 2.02
CA GLN A 71 11.04 -0.50 2.27
C GLN A 71 11.18 1.01 2.41
N GLU A 72 10.64 1.77 1.46
CA GLU A 72 10.77 3.23 1.44
C GLU A 72 10.05 3.90 2.63
N LEU A 73 8.93 3.36 3.04
CA LEU A 73 8.22 3.84 4.22
C LEU A 73 8.91 3.45 5.53
N ALA A 74 9.74 2.41 5.57
CA ALA A 74 10.56 1.99 6.71
C ALA A 74 9.81 2.06 8.06
N VAL A 75 8.61 1.48 8.12
CA VAL A 75 7.70 1.55 9.27
C VAL A 75 8.34 0.96 10.52
N LYS A 76 8.18 1.63 11.66
CA LYS A 76 8.72 1.25 12.96
C LYS A 76 7.63 0.71 13.89
N LYS A 77 8.03 -0.14 14.85
CA LYS A 77 7.12 -0.86 15.75
C LYS A 77 6.15 0.01 16.58
N HIS A 78 6.48 1.25 16.82
CA HIS A 78 5.65 2.20 17.58
C HIS A 78 4.78 3.11 16.71
N GLU A 79 4.83 2.95 15.39
CA GLU A 79 4.15 3.85 14.44
C GLU A 79 2.75 3.34 14.08
N ASN A 80 1.83 4.31 13.96
CA ASN A 80 0.48 4.09 13.45
C ASN A 80 0.43 4.40 11.96
N VAL A 81 -0.15 3.47 11.21
CA VAL A 81 -0.21 3.52 9.74
C VAL A 81 -1.65 3.71 9.29
N LEU A 82 -1.85 4.63 8.37
CA LEU A 82 -3.06 4.70 7.54
C LEU A 82 -2.74 4.07 6.17
N LEU A 83 -3.52 3.09 5.77
CA LEU A 83 -3.48 2.53 4.41
C LEU A 83 -4.79 2.86 3.68
N ILE A 84 -4.70 3.46 2.51
CA ILE A 84 -5.85 3.76 1.65
C ILE A 84 -5.85 2.79 0.49
N GLY A 85 -6.93 2.01 0.36
CA GLY A 85 -7.04 0.87 -0.53
C GLY A 85 -6.56 -0.41 0.15
N ALA A 86 -7.40 -1.02 1.02
CA ALA A 86 -7.06 -2.26 1.72
C ALA A 86 -6.89 -3.44 0.76
N GLY A 87 -7.67 -3.45 -0.34
CA GLY A 87 -7.64 -4.49 -1.35
C GLY A 87 -7.88 -5.88 -0.77
N SER A 88 -6.92 -6.78 -0.96
CA SER A 88 -6.98 -8.14 -0.39
C SER A 88 -6.58 -8.23 1.09
N GLY A 89 -6.07 -7.14 1.68
CA GLY A 89 -5.49 -7.10 3.02
C GLY A 89 -4.01 -7.49 3.08
N TYR A 90 -3.36 -7.84 1.97
CA TYR A 90 -1.95 -8.27 1.99
C TYR A 90 -1.00 -7.15 2.43
N LEU A 91 -1.10 -5.98 1.82
CA LEU A 91 -0.27 -4.83 2.21
C LEU A 91 -0.57 -4.38 3.64
N THR A 92 -1.85 -4.47 4.08
CA THR A 92 -2.25 -4.24 5.48
C THR A 92 -1.49 -5.18 6.42
N ALA A 93 -1.43 -6.48 6.09
CA ALA A 93 -0.72 -7.47 6.90
C ALA A 93 0.78 -7.18 6.97
N LEU A 94 1.41 -6.78 5.86
CA LEU A 94 2.82 -6.39 5.82
C LEU A 94 3.09 -5.20 6.76
N PHE A 95 2.26 -4.14 6.71
CA PHE A 95 2.39 -3.00 7.62
C PHE A 95 2.10 -3.37 9.08
N ALA A 96 1.13 -4.24 9.34
CA ALA A 96 0.79 -4.68 10.69
C ALA A 96 1.96 -5.43 11.36
N HIS A 97 2.72 -6.20 10.61
CA HIS A 97 3.93 -6.84 11.13
C HIS A 97 5.05 -5.85 11.47
N ARG A 98 5.05 -4.66 10.87
CA ARG A 98 6.08 -3.62 11.08
C ARG A 98 5.64 -2.57 12.12
N GLY A 99 4.38 -2.14 12.08
CA GLY A 99 3.84 -1.04 12.86
C GLY A 99 3.21 -1.45 14.19
N GLN A 100 2.73 -0.44 14.91
CA GLN A 100 1.95 -0.62 16.13
C GLN A 100 0.51 -0.97 15.78
N HIS A 101 -0.09 -0.21 14.90
CA HIS A 101 -1.48 -0.39 14.44
C HIS A 101 -1.64 0.08 13.00
N VAL A 102 -2.50 -0.60 12.24
CA VAL A 102 -2.86 -0.21 10.88
C VAL A 102 -4.36 0.05 10.79
N THR A 103 -4.73 1.24 10.35
CA THR A 103 -6.09 1.55 9.91
C THR A 103 -6.12 1.50 8.38
N ALA A 104 -6.79 0.52 7.82
CA ALA A 104 -6.93 0.34 6.37
C ALA A 104 -8.32 0.75 5.92
N ILE A 105 -8.40 1.67 4.95
CA ILE A 105 -9.65 2.17 4.40
C ILE A 105 -9.92 1.49 3.06
N GLU A 106 -11.13 1.00 2.87
CA GLU A 106 -11.57 0.38 1.63
C GLU A 106 -12.95 0.92 1.24
N ILE A 107 -13.07 1.37 -0.01
CA ILE A 107 -14.31 1.98 -0.49
C ILE A 107 -15.36 0.93 -0.86
N ASP A 108 -14.94 -0.25 -1.32
CA ASP A 108 -15.83 -1.35 -1.65
C ASP A 108 -16.11 -2.20 -0.40
N PRO A 109 -17.36 -2.24 0.12
CA PRO A 109 -17.70 -3.00 1.32
C PRO A 109 -17.43 -4.51 1.18
N ALA A 110 -17.60 -5.09 -0.01
CA ALA A 110 -17.37 -6.51 -0.24
C ALA A 110 -15.86 -6.82 -0.18
N LEU A 111 -15.05 -5.95 -0.75
CA LEU A 111 -13.59 -6.07 -0.71
C LEU A 111 -13.06 -5.82 0.70
N ALA A 112 -13.61 -4.86 1.44
CA ALA A 112 -13.30 -4.62 2.84
C ALA A 112 -13.54 -5.86 3.72
N GLN A 113 -14.66 -6.58 3.48
CA GLN A 113 -14.95 -7.82 4.18
C GLN A 113 -13.92 -8.91 3.85
N ILE A 114 -13.53 -9.05 2.58
CA ILE A 114 -12.50 -10.01 2.14
C ILE A 114 -11.16 -9.68 2.82
N ALA A 115 -10.77 -8.41 2.85
CA ALA A 115 -9.55 -7.98 3.52
C ALA A 115 -9.56 -8.31 5.01
N ALA A 116 -10.66 -7.98 5.71
CA ALA A 116 -10.82 -8.27 7.14
C ALA A 116 -10.76 -9.77 7.44
N ASP A 117 -11.42 -10.60 6.61
CA ASP A 117 -11.39 -12.04 6.75
C ASP A 117 -9.99 -12.62 6.51
N ASN A 118 -9.29 -12.14 5.49
CA ASN A 118 -7.92 -12.54 5.21
C ASN A 118 -6.97 -12.18 6.36
N LEU A 119 -7.08 -10.97 6.92
CA LEU A 119 -6.29 -10.55 8.08
C LEU A 119 -6.55 -11.47 9.29
N ARG A 120 -7.80 -11.71 9.63
CA ARG A 120 -8.20 -12.60 10.72
C ARG A 120 -7.68 -14.03 10.52
N ASN A 121 -7.83 -14.58 9.31
CA ASN A 121 -7.40 -15.94 8.98
C ASN A 121 -5.87 -16.11 9.01
N ASN A 122 -5.13 -15.01 8.88
CA ASN A 122 -3.66 -15.00 8.98
C ASN A 122 -3.16 -14.47 10.33
N GLY A 123 -4.02 -14.36 11.35
CA GLY A 123 -3.64 -14.01 12.72
C GLY A 123 -3.20 -12.57 12.92
N VAL A 124 -3.55 -11.65 12.02
CA VAL A 124 -3.26 -10.22 12.18
C VAL A 124 -4.29 -9.60 13.13
N THR A 125 -3.83 -9.12 14.28
CA THR A 125 -4.68 -8.60 15.37
C THR A 125 -4.55 -7.11 15.61
N ASN A 126 -3.54 -6.47 15.04
CA ASN A 126 -3.25 -5.04 15.19
C ASN A 126 -3.57 -4.24 13.92
N ALA A 127 -4.55 -4.69 13.15
CA ALA A 127 -5.08 -3.98 12.00
C ALA A 127 -6.60 -4.01 12.00
N GLU A 128 -7.21 -2.96 11.47
CA GLU A 128 -8.64 -2.89 11.20
C GLU A 128 -8.88 -2.46 9.76
N VAL A 129 -9.97 -2.94 9.18
CA VAL A 129 -10.45 -2.49 7.87
C VAL A 129 -11.74 -1.71 8.08
N VAL A 130 -11.77 -0.48 7.59
CA VAL A 130 -12.91 0.43 7.69
C VAL A 130 -13.46 0.70 6.30
N VAL A 131 -14.77 0.50 6.12
CA VAL A 131 -15.45 0.85 4.88
C VAL A 131 -15.60 2.37 4.79
N GLY A 132 -15.07 2.96 3.74
CA GLY A 132 -15.15 4.42 3.54
C GLY A 132 -14.34 4.94 2.37
N ASP A 133 -14.55 6.20 2.05
CA ASP A 133 -13.79 6.91 1.03
C ASP A 133 -12.51 7.51 1.67
N GLY A 134 -11.37 6.94 1.29
CA GLY A 134 -10.04 7.38 1.74
C GLY A 134 -9.37 8.41 0.83
N SER A 135 -10.02 8.88 -0.23
CA SER A 135 -9.41 9.77 -1.24
C SER A 135 -8.82 11.06 -0.64
N ARG A 136 -9.31 11.49 0.54
CA ARG A 136 -8.82 12.63 1.31
C ARG A 136 -8.25 12.24 2.67
N GLY A 137 -7.89 10.96 2.86
CA GLY A 137 -7.41 10.41 4.12
C GLY A 137 -8.53 9.94 5.03
N TRP A 138 -8.20 9.82 6.32
CA TRP A 138 -9.12 9.36 7.35
C TRP A 138 -8.89 10.14 8.65
N ALA A 139 -9.50 11.30 8.75
CA ALA A 139 -9.27 12.25 9.85
C ALA A 139 -9.66 11.72 11.24
N ALA A 140 -10.57 10.73 11.31
CA ALA A 140 -11.09 10.22 12.58
C ALA A 140 -10.02 9.64 13.53
N LYS A 141 -8.86 9.23 13.00
CA LYS A 141 -7.74 8.68 13.77
C LYS A 141 -6.40 9.40 13.52
N ALA A 142 -6.44 10.54 12.83
CA ALA A 142 -5.27 11.39 12.62
C ALA A 142 -4.76 11.99 13.95
N PRO A 143 -3.46 12.35 14.07
CA PRO A 143 -2.44 12.26 13.02
C PRO A 143 -1.74 10.91 12.97
N TYR A 144 -1.23 10.54 11.78
CA TYR A 144 -0.53 9.29 11.52
C TYR A 144 0.99 9.48 11.42
N ASP A 145 1.74 8.47 11.79
CA ASP A 145 3.19 8.42 11.55
C ASP A 145 3.49 8.11 10.07
N VAL A 146 2.67 7.23 9.49
CA VAL A 146 2.82 6.77 8.10
C VAL A 146 1.47 6.74 7.41
N ILE A 147 1.44 7.22 6.16
CA ILE A 147 0.29 7.07 5.26
C ILE A 147 0.77 6.36 3.99
N CYS A 148 0.06 5.33 3.56
CA CYS A 148 0.28 4.66 2.29
C CYS A 148 -1.00 4.74 1.45
N VAL A 149 -0.90 5.25 0.23
CA VAL A 149 -2.00 5.26 -0.73
C VAL A 149 -1.71 4.18 -1.78
N ALA A 150 -2.52 3.12 -1.80
CA ALA A 150 -2.34 1.97 -2.68
C ALA A 150 -3.04 2.13 -4.05
N GLY A 151 -3.54 3.31 -4.36
CA GLY A 151 -4.11 3.69 -5.66
C GLY A 151 -3.43 4.94 -6.23
N GLY A 152 -3.61 5.17 -7.52
CA GLY A 152 -3.03 6.33 -8.20
C GLY A 152 -3.74 7.64 -7.82
N LEU A 153 -2.97 8.71 -7.69
CA LEU A 153 -3.46 10.06 -7.44
C LEU A 153 -2.97 11.01 -8.54
N PRO A 154 -3.84 11.72 -9.26
CA PRO A 154 -3.40 12.77 -10.18
C PRO A 154 -2.58 13.85 -9.47
N VAL A 155 -3.01 14.22 -8.26
CA VAL A 155 -2.33 15.12 -7.33
C VAL A 155 -2.54 14.62 -5.90
N VAL A 156 -1.59 14.88 -5.01
CA VAL A 156 -1.74 14.53 -3.59
C VAL A 156 -2.62 15.58 -2.91
N PRO A 157 -3.76 15.20 -2.34
CA PRO A 157 -4.61 16.13 -1.59
C PRO A 157 -3.89 16.72 -0.38
N GLN A 158 -4.09 18.01 -0.13
CA GLN A 158 -3.51 18.69 1.02
C GLN A 158 -3.99 18.07 2.34
N GLU A 159 -5.25 17.63 2.37
CA GLU A 159 -5.87 16.99 3.54
C GLU A 159 -5.13 15.70 3.97
N LEU A 160 -4.55 14.96 3.03
CA LEU A 160 -3.70 13.79 3.34
C LEU A 160 -2.40 14.20 4.04
N LEU A 161 -1.78 15.28 3.57
CA LEU A 161 -0.52 15.78 4.12
C LEU A 161 -0.72 16.33 5.54
N GLU A 162 -1.84 16.98 5.80
CA GLU A 162 -2.18 17.55 7.11
C GLU A 162 -2.45 16.47 8.17
N GLN A 163 -2.83 15.26 7.73
CA GLN A 163 -3.04 14.11 8.62
C GLN A 163 -1.73 13.40 9.03
N LEU A 164 -0.57 13.81 8.50
CA LEU A 164 0.72 13.33 8.97
C LEU A 164 1.15 14.04 10.26
N LYS A 165 1.79 13.32 11.15
CA LYS A 165 2.58 13.93 12.23
C LYS A 165 3.78 14.68 11.64
N VAL A 166 4.33 15.65 12.35
CA VAL A 166 5.67 16.20 12.02
C VAL A 166 6.68 15.07 12.13
N GLY A 167 7.51 14.90 11.10
CA GLY A 167 8.41 13.76 10.91
C GLY A 167 7.74 12.52 10.31
N GLY A 168 6.41 12.52 10.14
CA GLY A 168 5.68 11.47 9.44
C GLY A 168 5.89 11.51 7.93
N ARG A 169 5.56 10.42 7.25
CA ARG A 169 5.76 10.27 5.81
C ARG A 169 4.61 9.57 5.12
N LEU A 170 4.43 9.93 3.85
CA LEU A 170 3.38 9.40 2.98
C LEU A 170 4.01 8.82 1.71
N SER A 171 3.53 7.66 1.27
CA SER A 171 3.78 7.11 -0.05
C SER A 171 2.55 7.25 -0.94
N ALA A 172 2.72 7.76 -2.15
CA ALA A 172 1.68 7.86 -3.16
C ALA A 172 2.23 7.63 -4.58
N PHE A 173 1.38 7.11 -5.46
CA PHE A 173 1.62 7.01 -6.91
C PHE A 173 1.00 8.24 -7.57
N VAL A 174 1.84 9.20 -7.97
CA VAL A 174 1.40 10.54 -8.39
C VAL A 174 1.54 10.73 -9.90
N GLY A 175 0.50 11.23 -10.54
CA GLY A 175 0.44 11.50 -11.96
C GLY A 175 -0.70 10.77 -12.66
N GLY A 176 -0.49 10.43 -13.93
CA GLY A 176 -1.47 9.74 -14.75
C GLY A 176 -0.80 8.95 -15.87
N ARG A 177 -1.59 8.37 -16.77
CA ARG A 177 -1.06 7.61 -17.91
C ARG A 177 -0.10 8.47 -18.75
N PRO A 178 0.97 7.91 -19.31
CA PRO A 178 1.32 6.46 -19.29
C PRO A 178 2.10 6.02 -18.07
N VAL A 179 2.63 6.93 -17.24
CA VAL A 179 3.50 6.62 -16.10
C VAL A 179 3.21 7.55 -14.93
N MET A 180 3.28 7.02 -13.72
CA MET A 180 3.19 7.74 -12.45
C MET A 180 4.53 7.65 -11.72
N LYS A 181 4.83 8.64 -10.89
CA LYS A 181 5.96 8.64 -9.98
C LYS A 181 5.52 8.17 -8.60
N THR A 182 6.22 7.19 -8.04
CA THR A 182 6.06 6.89 -6.63
C THR A 182 6.81 7.92 -5.82
N GLN A 183 6.10 8.66 -5.00
CA GLN A 183 6.63 9.74 -4.18
C GLN A 183 6.61 9.37 -2.72
N ILE A 184 7.71 9.67 -2.00
CA ILE A 184 7.74 9.70 -0.55
C ILE A 184 7.73 11.16 -0.11
N ILE A 185 6.68 11.54 0.59
CA ILE A 185 6.48 12.91 1.09
C ILE A 185 6.64 12.88 2.61
N THR A 186 7.64 13.61 3.11
CA THR A 186 7.92 13.70 4.55
C THR A 186 7.50 15.08 5.07
N ARG A 187 6.69 15.12 6.11
CA ARG A 187 6.34 16.36 6.80
C ARG A 187 7.50 16.80 7.68
N ILE A 188 8.14 17.93 7.34
CA ILE A 188 9.33 18.44 8.07
C ILE A 188 8.89 19.27 9.27
N ASP A 189 7.91 20.14 9.07
CA ASP A 189 7.27 20.94 10.13
C ASP A 189 5.79 21.17 9.80
N GLU A 190 5.14 22.13 10.44
CA GLU A 190 3.70 22.40 10.26
C GLU A 190 3.30 22.77 8.83
N LYS A 191 4.22 23.34 8.05
CA LYS A 191 3.95 23.90 6.72
C LYS A 191 4.89 23.40 5.61
N GLN A 192 5.95 22.66 5.97
CA GLN A 192 6.97 22.24 5.02
C GLN A 192 6.96 20.74 4.81
N TYR A 193 7.03 20.35 3.56
CA TYR A 193 7.08 18.97 3.12
C TYR A 193 8.26 18.77 2.18
N ARG A 194 8.97 17.65 2.35
CA ARG A 194 10.01 17.21 1.43
C ARG A 194 9.45 16.09 0.57
N VAL A 195 9.57 16.22 -0.74
CA VAL A 195 9.13 15.23 -1.72
C VAL A 195 10.36 14.56 -2.34
N ALA A 196 10.35 13.25 -2.40
CA ALA A 196 11.35 12.44 -3.10
C ALA A 196 10.65 11.51 -4.09
N ASP A 197 11.01 11.59 -5.36
CA ASP A 197 10.62 10.62 -6.38
C ASP A 197 11.51 9.38 -6.23
N VAL A 198 10.92 8.19 -6.13
CA VAL A 198 11.66 6.95 -5.82
C VAL A 198 11.76 6.02 -7.02
N PHE A 199 10.64 5.72 -7.66
CA PHE A 199 10.56 4.90 -8.87
C PHE A 199 9.31 5.24 -9.68
N GLU A 200 9.29 4.80 -10.92
CA GLU A 200 8.16 4.99 -11.82
C GLU A 200 7.37 3.69 -11.96
N THR A 201 6.04 3.83 -11.99
CA THR A 201 5.10 2.73 -12.22
C THR A 201 3.79 3.30 -12.74
N TYR A 202 2.82 2.44 -12.99
CA TYR A 202 1.42 2.83 -13.20
C TYR A 202 0.54 2.02 -12.27
N VAL A 203 -0.35 2.68 -11.55
CA VAL A 203 -1.36 2.08 -10.69
C VAL A 203 -2.71 2.67 -11.07
N ASP A 204 -3.76 1.85 -11.10
CA ASP A 204 -5.10 2.34 -11.41
C ASP A 204 -5.50 3.47 -10.43
N PRO A 205 -6.17 4.52 -10.91
CA PRO A 205 -6.53 5.67 -10.07
C PRO A 205 -7.39 5.26 -8.87
N LEU A 206 -7.15 5.92 -7.75
CA LEU A 206 -8.01 5.80 -6.59
C LEU A 206 -9.41 6.32 -6.93
N VAL A 207 -10.45 5.64 -6.48
CA VAL A 207 -11.83 6.11 -6.65
C VAL A 207 -11.96 7.46 -5.94
N ASN A 208 -12.63 8.42 -6.59
CA ASN A 208 -12.80 9.80 -6.10
C ASN A 208 -11.50 10.60 -5.93
N ALA A 209 -10.38 10.18 -6.55
CA ALA A 209 -9.16 10.99 -6.60
C ALA A 209 -9.45 12.39 -7.17
N ILE A 210 -8.78 13.41 -6.61
CA ILE A 210 -8.95 14.79 -7.08
C ILE A 210 -8.30 14.93 -8.45
N GLU A 211 -9.10 15.34 -9.43
CA GLU A 211 -8.59 15.76 -10.74
C GLU A 211 -8.04 17.19 -10.64
N PRO A 212 -6.83 17.46 -11.16
CA PRO A 212 -6.34 18.82 -11.23
C PRO A 212 -7.27 19.66 -12.14
N SER A 213 -7.51 20.91 -11.76
CA SER A 213 -8.30 21.81 -12.57
C SER A 213 -7.64 21.95 -13.95
N ARG A 214 -8.30 21.47 -14.98
CA ARG A 214 -7.84 21.70 -16.37
C ARG A 214 -8.10 23.16 -16.70
N PHE A 215 -7.06 23.92 -16.98
CA PHE A 215 -7.23 25.25 -17.56
C PHE A 215 -8.03 25.11 -18.86
N LYS A 216 -9.22 25.71 -18.90
CA LYS A 216 -9.96 25.94 -20.14
C LYS A 216 -9.47 27.27 -20.68
N PHE A 217 -8.77 27.24 -21.82
CA PHE A 217 -8.49 28.43 -22.61
C PHE A 217 -9.77 28.96 -23.24
#